data_1b55dcc723790cf4fb227a4302e61654
#
_entry.id   1b55dcc723790cf4fb227a4302e61654
#
_cell.length_a   1.000
_cell.length_b   1.000
_cell.length_c   1.000
_cell.angle_alpha   90.00
_cell.angle_beta   90.00
_cell.angle_gamma   90.00
#
_symmetry.space_group_name_H-M   'P 1'
#
loop_
_entity.id
_entity.type
_entity.pdbx_description
1 polymer ?
#
loop_
_entity_poly.entity_id
_entity_poly.type
_entity_poly.pdbx_seq_one_letter_code
_entity_poly.pdbx_strand_id
1 'polypeptide(L)'
;MRFVMCIFLMHIFSERLEDGDFMEKMIKTITTSKIKDPGSAITHFIGMLMAIFAGMPLIIKALRAPDLIHVASLSIFIASMVMLYGASTTYHTFDISPRINKILKKLDHCMISVMIAGSYTPVCLIVLHGPVGYALLALVWGIAIIGIIFKLCWVTCPRWVSSALYIIMGWACVLSFTQLINALPVGAFAWLLAGGIIYTVGGVIYALKLPIFNARHRNFGSHEIFHLFVMAGSVCHFIMMFKYVALFPIG
;
A
#
# COMPACT_ATOMS: atom_id res chain seq x y z
N MET A 1 0.86 -16.84 10.62
CA MET A 1 -0.02 -15.73 10.17
C MET A 1 -0.92 -15.23 11.30
N ARG A 2 -1.87 -16.04 11.82
CA ARG A 2 -2.84 -15.60 12.86
C ARG A 2 -2.18 -15.07 14.14
N PHE A 3 -1.10 -15.69 14.62
CA PHE A 3 -0.41 -15.28 15.84
C PHE A 3 0.24 -13.89 15.75
N VAL A 4 0.95 -13.61 14.67
CA VAL A 4 1.57 -12.30 14.41
C VAL A 4 0.51 -11.20 14.26
N MET A 5 -0.59 -11.53 13.58
CA MET A 5 -1.73 -10.62 13.40
C MET A 5 -2.49 -10.38 14.71
N CYS A 6 -2.55 -11.38 15.60
CA CYS A 6 -3.16 -11.25 16.93
C CYS A 6 -2.39 -10.23 17.78
N ILE A 7 -1.05 -10.29 17.78
CA ILE A 7 -0.19 -9.33 18.48
C ILE A 7 -0.42 -7.90 17.94
N PHE A 8 -0.52 -7.75 16.62
CA PHE A 8 -0.78 -6.45 15.98
C PHE A 8 -2.15 -5.88 16.37
N LEU A 9 -3.20 -6.71 16.37
CA LEU A 9 -4.53 -6.29 16.82
C LEU A 9 -4.55 -5.97 18.32
N MET A 10 -3.87 -6.74 19.16
CA MET A 10 -3.73 -6.45 20.58
C MET A 10 -3.10 -5.08 20.82
N HIS A 11 -2.09 -4.71 20.03
CA HIS A 11 -1.45 -3.41 20.16
C HIS A 11 -2.34 -2.24 19.71
N ILE A 12 -3.12 -2.42 18.63
CA ILE A 12 -4.07 -1.39 18.14
C ILE A 12 -5.23 -1.16 19.13
N PHE A 13 -5.65 -2.21 19.83
CA PHE A 13 -6.80 -2.15 20.75
C PHE A 13 -6.41 -2.11 22.23
N SER A 14 -5.11 -1.96 22.57
CA SER A 14 -4.60 -2.02 23.95
C SER A 14 -5.27 -1.04 24.91
N GLU A 15 -5.64 0.15 24.45
CA GLU A 15 -6.31 1.16 25.29
C GLU A 15 -7.78 0.86 25.67
N ARG A 16 -8.39 -0.21 25.08
CA ARG A 16 -9.77 -0.64 25.37
C ARG A 16 -9.86 -2.05 25.96
N LEU A 17 -8.75 -2.60 26.42
CA LEU A 17 -8.63 -4.00 26.82
C LEU A 17 -8.79 -4.24 28.34
N GLU A 18 -9.42 -3.32 29.06
CA GLU A 18 -9.72 -3.52 30.50
C GLU A 18 -10.82 -4.57 30.77
N ASP A 19 -11.53 -5.00 29.70
CA ASP A 19 -12.57 -6.03 29.82
C ASP A 19 -12.04 -7.42 29.47
N GLY A 20 -11.70 -8.23 30.44
CA GLY A 20 -11.16 -9.58 30.27
C GLY A 20 -12.10 -10.52 29.48
N ASP A 21 -13.41 -10.37 29.61
CA ASP A 21 -14.42 -11.16 28.87
C ASP A 21 -14.38 -10.82 27.36
N PHE A 22 -14.17 -9.57 27.01
CA PHE A 22 -14.01 -9.16 25.60
C PHE A 22 -12.76 -9.78 24.98
N MET A 23 -11.63 -9.83 25.72
CA MET A 23 -10.39 -10.43 25.25
C MET A 23 -10.51 -11.92 25.03
N GLU A 24 -11.10 -12.65 25.94
CA GLU A 24 -11.29 -14.10 25.84
C GLU A 24 -12.21 -14.43 24.64
N LYS A 25 -13.30 -13.73 24.46
CA LYS A 25 -14.18 -13.88 23.29
C LYS A 25 -13.46 -13.55 21.98
N MET A 26 -12.67 -12.49 21.94
CA MET A 26 -11.90 -12.11 20.76
C MET A 26 -10.86 -13.18 20.41
N ILE A 27 -10.09 -13.67 21.36
CA ILE A 27 -9.10 -14.74 21.19
C ILE A 27 -9.79 -16.01 20.68
N LYS A 28 -10.90 -16.43 21.31
CA LYS A 28 -11.66 -17.60 20.88
C LYS A 28 -12.17 -17.44 19.43
N THR A 29 -12.72 -16.29 19.07
CA THR A 29 -13.16 -16.01 17.70
C THR A 29 -12.02 -16.06 16.70
N ILE A 30 -10.86 -15.46 17.01
CA ILE A 30 -9.67 -15.46 16.14
C ILE A 30 -9.13 -16.88 15.91
N THR A 31 -9.18 -17.73 16.94
CA THR A 31 -8.63 -19.09 16.87
C THR A 31 -9.57 -20.07 16.16
N THR A 32 -10.89 -19.88 16.26
CA THR A 32 -11.91 -20.83 15.76
C THR A 32 -12.55 -20.39 14.44
N SER A 33 -12.54 -19.10 14.09
CA SER A 33 -13.18 -18.61 12.86
C SER A 33 -12.47 -19.08 11.59
N LYS A 34 -13.23 -19.33 10.52
CA LYS A 34 -12.67 -19.50 9.18
C LYS A 34 -12.07 -18.17 8.69
N ILE A 35 -11.06 -18.24 7.81
CA ILE A 35 -10.54 -17.03 7.14
C ILE A 35 -11.66 -16.45 6.30
N LYS A 36 -11.92 -15.15 6.45
CA LYS A 36 -13.03 -14.45 5.81
C LYS A 36 -12.94 -14.50 4.28
N ASP A 37 -11.83 -14.02 3.72
CA ASP A 37 -11.55 -13.97 2.28
C ASP A 37 -10.15 -14.58 2.01
N PRO A 38 -10.03 -15.92 1.89
CA PRO A 38 -8.73 -16.60 1.88
C PRO A 38 -7.79 -16.15 0.75
N GLY A 39 -8.32 -15.95 -0.47
CA GLY A 39 -7.53 -15.50 -1.61
C GLY A 39 -6.89 -14.14 -1.38
N SER A 40 -7.69 -13.18 -0.93
CA SER A 40 -7.25 -11.81 -0.62
C SER A 40 -6.27 -11.79 0.56
N ALA A 41 -6.54 -12.57 1.62
CA ALA A 41 -5.68 -12.65 2.79
C ALA A 41 -4.29 -13.23 2.45
N ILE A 42 -4.23 -14.32 1.69
CA ILE A 42 -2.97 -15.00 1.34
C ILE A 42 -2.13 -14.14 0.39
N THR A 43 -2.73 -13.55 -0.63
CA THR A 43 -2.00 -12.72 -1.60
C THR A 43 -1.29 -11.55 -0.91
N HIS A 44 -2.01 -10.77 -0.11
CA HIS A 44 -1.39 -9.63 0.58
C HIS A 44 -0.49 -10.05 1.75
N PHE A 45 -0.71 -11.20 2.40
CA PHE A 45 0.26 -11.74 3.35
C PHE A 45 1.60 -12.05 2.70
N ILE A 46 1.59 -12.67 1.51
CA ILE A 46 2.81 -12.89 0.72
C ILE A 46 3.44 -11.54 0.35
N GLY A 47 2.66 -10.57 -0.10
CA GLY A 47 3.12 -9.21 -0.40
C GLY A 47 3.79 -8.54 0.80
N MET A 48 3.23 -8.68 2.00
CA MET A 48 3.81 -8.17 3.24
C MET A 48 5.18 -8.81 3.55
N LEU A 49 5.27 -10.13 3.46
CA LEU A 49 6.55 -10.83 3.65
C LEU A 49 7.59 -10.40 2.60
N MET A 50 7.20 -10.32 1.34
CA MET A 50 8.07 -9.81 0.28
C MET A 50 8.57 -8.40 0.58
N ALA A 51 7.71 -7.47 1.02
CA ALA A 51 8.08 -6.12 1.37
C ALA A 51 9.07 -6.07 2.55
N ILE A 52 8.87 -6.89 3.58
CA ILE A 52 9.77 -6.99 4.74
C ILE A 52 11.15 -7.51 4.30
N PHE A 53 11.19 -8.66 3.62
CA PHE A 53 12.46 -9.28 3.23
C PHE A 53 13.20 -8.52 2.15
N ALA A 54 12.51 -7.95 1.17
CA ALA A 54 13.12 -7.10 0.15
C ALA A 54 13.51 -5.71 0.68
N GLY A 55 12.82 -5.22 1.69
CA GLY A 55 13.13 -3.94 2.34
C GLY A 55 14.50 -3.93 3.00
N MET A 56 14.91 -5.03 3.62
CA MET A 56 16.21 -5.12 4.31
C MET A 56 17.39 -4.80 3.38
N PRO A 57 17.59 -5.49 2.23
CA PRO A 57 18.69 -5.17 1.32
C PRO A 57 18.57 -3.77 0.71
N LEU A 58 17.35 -3.24 0.52
CA LEU A 58 17.16 -1.88 0.05
C LEU A 58 17.68 -0.84 1.05
N ILE A 59 17.33 -1.00 2.33
CA ILE A 59 17.79 -0.08 3.38
C ILE A 59 19.31 -0.21 3.60
N ILE A 60 19.85 -1.44 3.60
CA ILE A 60 21.31 -1.66 3.68
C ILE A 60 22.03 -0.96 2.52
N LYS A 61 21.44 -1.00 1.32
CA LYS A 61 22.00 -0.28 0.17
C LYS A 61 21.91 1.24 0.36
N ALA A 62 20.78 1.75 0.85
CA ALA A 62 20.58 3.18 1.13
C ALA A 62 21.55 3.74 2.18
N LEU A 63 21.97 2.93 3.16
CA LEU A 63 22.98 3.32 4.15
C LEU A 63 24.37 3.62 3.55
N ARG A 64 24.61 3.23 2.30
CA ARG A 64 25.85 3.56 1.57
C ARG A 64 25.78 4.91 0.85
N ALA A 65 24.61 5.53 0.78
CA ALA A 65 24.44 6.85 0.22
C ALA A 65 24.99 7.91 1.21
N PRO A 66 25.47 9.07 0.71
CA PRO A 66 26.06 10.10 1.57
C PRO A 66 25.06 10.75 2.51
N ASP A 67 23.77 10.79 2.13
CA ASP A 67 22.72 11.49 2.85
C ASP A 67 21.69 10.57 3.50
N LEU A 68 21.34 10.86 4.75
CA LEU A 68 20.30 10.13 5.50
C LEU A 68 18.92 10.23 4.85
N ILE A 69 18.70 11.17 3.93
CA ILE A 69 17.45 11.33 3.20
C ILE A 69 17.10 10.07 2.38
N HIS A 70 18.12 9.34 1.89
CA HIS A 70 17.93 8.06 1.19
C HIS A 70 17.32 7.01 2.14
N VAL A 71 17.93 6.87 3.31
CA VAL A 71 17.45 5.89 4.31
C VAL A 71 16.04 6.26 4.78
N ALA A 72 15.83 7.54 5.11
CA ALA A 72 14.51 7.99 5.61
C ALA A 72 13.41 7.80 4.57
N SER A 73 13.62 8.28 3.34
CA SER A 73 12.60 8.22 2.29
C SER A 73 12.30 6.79 1.82
N LEU A 74 13.33 5.95 1.67
CA LEU A 74 13.16 4.55 1.29
C LEU A 74 12.56 3.71 2.44
N SER A 75 12.83 4.07 3.71
CA SER A 75 12.15 3.47 4.86
C SER A 75 10.66 3.81 4.88
N ILE A 76 10.26 5.05 4.54
CA ILE A 76 8.85 5.43 4.40
C ILE A 76 8.18 4.61 3.28
N PHE A 77 8.86 4.42 2.15
CA PHE A 77 8.36 3.58 1.05
C PHE A 77 8.11 2.14 1.49
N ILE A 78 9.09 1.49 2.12
CA ILE A 78 8.95 0.10 2.60
C ILE A 78 7.88 0.00 3.70
N ALA A 79 7.90 0.92 4.67
CA ALA A 79 6.90 0.94 5.75
C ALA A 79 5.48 1.08 5.20
N SER A 80 5.27 1.92 4.18
CA SER A 80 3.96 2.09 3.55
C SER A 80 3.47 0.82 2.85
N MET A 81 4.35 0.05 2.20
CA MET A 81 4.02 -1.26 1.63
C MET A 81 3.65 -2.28 2.71
N VAL A 82 4.46 -2.37 3.77
CA VAL A 82 4.20 -3.30 4.89
C VAL A 82 2.88 -2.96 5.57
N MET A 83 2.59 -1.67 5.79
CA MET A 83 1.33 -1.22 6.39
C MET A 83 0.13 -1.53 5.49
N LEU A 84 0.21 -1.30 4.18
CA LEU A 84 -0.86 -1.63 3.24
C LEU A 84 -1.16 -3.12 3.27
N TYR A 85 -0.14 -3.94 3.03
CA TYR A 85 -0.31 -5.38 2.95
C TYR A 85 -0.72 -5.99 4.30
N GLY A 86 -0.20 -5.47 5.41
CA GLY A 86 -0.58 -5.90 6.76
C GLY A 86 -2.03 -5.56 7.09
N ALA A 87 -2.47 -4.33 6.83
CA ALA A 87 -3.85 -3.90 7.05
C ALA A 87 -4.84 -4.71 6.20
N SER A 88 -4.52 -4.92 4.94
CA SER A 88 -5.35 -5.70 4.02
C SER A 88 -5.41 -7.17 4.42
N THR A 89 -4.28 -7.80 4.74
CA THR A 89 -4.24 -9.17 5.27
C THR A 89 -5.11 -9.31 6.51
N THR A 90 -5.02 -8.34 7.44
CA THR A 90 -5.82 -8.33 8.67
C THR A 90 -7.31 -8.26 8.37
N TYR A 91 -7.72 -7.33 7.52
CA TYR A 91 -9.13 -7.15 7.14
C TYR A 91 -9.72 -8.40 6.48
N HIS A 92 -8.96 -9.07 5.61
CA HIS A 92 -9.41 -10.25 4.86
C HIS A 92 -9.27 -11.56 5.64
N THR A 93 -8.50 -11.57 6.74
CA THR A 93 -8.34 -12.75 7.59
C THR A 93 -9.45 -12.87 8.62
N PHE A 94 -9.82 -11.74 9.27
CA PHE A 94 -10.67 -11.76 10.45
C PHE A 94 -12.11 -11.34 10.16
N ASP A 95 -13.06 -12.11 10.72
CA ASP A 95 -14.47 -11.79 10.83
C ASP A 95 -14.87 -11.83 12.31
N ILE A 96 -14.73 -10.70 13.00
CA ILE A 96 -14.85 -10.61 14.47
C ILE A 96 -16.24 -10.08 14.86
N SER A 97 -16.57 -8.87 14.40
CA SER A 97 -17.86 -8.24 14.61
C SER A 97 -18.09 -7.15 13.54
N PRO A 98 -19.35 -6.76 13.26
CA PRO A 98 -19.65 -5.72 12.28
C PRO A 98 -18.89 -4.40 12.53
N ARG A 99 -18.72 -4.03 13.81
CA ARG A 99 -18.00 -2.81 14.22
C ARG A 99 -16.51 -2.93 13.92
N ILE A 100 -15.87 -4.03 14.34
CA ILE A 100 -14.43 -4.26 14.13
C ILE A 100 -14.15 -4.42 12.63
N ASN A 101 -14.94 -5.19 11.92
CA ASN A 101 -14.81 -5.37 10.47
C ASN A 101 -14.88 -4.04 9.71
N LYS A 102 -15.74 -3.10 10.15
CA LYS A 102 -15.81 -1.76 9.57
C LYS A 102 -14.54 -0.95 9.85
N ILE A 103 -13.94 -1.06 11.03
CA ILE A 103 -12.68 -0.39 11.38
C ILE A 103 -11.54 -0.97 10.53
N LEU A 104 -11.41 -2.30 10.45
CA LEU A 104 -10.40 -2.97 9.63
C LEU A 104 -10.52 -2.60 8.15
N LYS A 105 -11.77 -2.52 7.63
CA LYS A 105 -12.03 -2.07 6.26
C LYS A 105 -11.58 -0.62 6.04
N LYS A 106 -11.83 0.27 6.99
CA LYS A 106 -11.36 1.66 6.90
C LYS A 106 -9.83 1.72 6.86
N LEU A 107 -9.17 0.96 7.75
CA LEU A 107 -7.70 0.91 7.81
C LEU A 107 -7.12 0.40 6.48
N ASP A 108 -7.60 -0.73 5.98
CA ASP A 108 -7.19 -1.28 4.68
C ASP A 108 -7.27 -0.24 3.55
N HIS A 109 -8.42 0.45 3.43
CA HIS A 109 -8.61 1.45 2.37
C HIS A 109 -7.77 2.73 2.58
N CYS A 110 -7.53 3.15 3.83
CA CYS A 110 -6.68 4.30 4.12
C CYS A 110 -5.21 4.04 3.75
N MET A 111 -4.73 2.80 3.97
CA MET A 111 -3.36 2.44 3.66
C MET A 111 -3.03 2.48 2.17
N ILE A 112 -4.01 2.41 1.27
CA ILE A 112 -3.79 2.62 -0.18
C ILE A 112 -3.26 4.04 -0.44
N SER A 113 -3.88 5.06 0.16
CA SER A 113 -3.40 6.44 0.03
C SER A 113 -2.00 6.63 0.61
N VAL A 114 -1.72 5.99 1.76
CA VAL A 114 -0.40 6.01 2.41
C VAL A 114 0.65 5.35 1.52
N MET A 115 0.33 4.20 0.90
CA MET A 115 1.23 3.50 -0.01
C MET A 115 1.55 4.33 -1.25
N ILE A 116 0.55 4.99 -1.85
CA ILE A 116 0.79 5.85 -3.01
C ILE A 116 1.71 7.00 -2.59
N ALA A 117 1.41 7.75 -1.52
CA ALA A 117 2.25 8.84 -1.05
C ALA A 117 3.65 8.38 -0.63
N GLY A 118 3.75 7.22 0.03
CA GLY A 118 5.02 6.60 0.40
C GLY A 118 5.90 6.27 -0.81
N SER A 119 5.30 5.84 -1.94
CA SER A 119 6.05 5.56 -3.17
C SER A 119 6.57 6.82 -3.86
N TYR A 120 5.88 7.96 -3.69
CA TYR A 120 6.36 9.26 -4.17
C TYR A 120 7.53 9.81 -3.34
N THR A 121 7.57 9.48 -2.06
CA THR A 121 8.53 10.10 -1.12
C THR A 121 9.98 10.01 -1.57
N PRO A 122 10.55 8.84 -1.97
CA PRO A 122 11.93 8.77 -2.46
C PRO A 122 12.12 9.51 -3.78
N VAL A 123 11.15 9.45 -4.69
CA VAL A 123 11.22 10.14 -5.98
C VAL A 123 11.28 11.66 -5.78
N CYS A 124 10.45 12.18 -4.91
CA CYS A 124 10.39 13.62 -4.64
C CYS A 124 11.61 14.14 -3.87
N LEU A 125 12.10 13.37 -2.89
CA LEU A 125 13.18 13.82 -2.00
C LEU A 125 14.57 13.54 -2.56
N ILE A 126 14.73 12.51 -3.41
CA ILE A 126 16.02 12.11 -3.95
C ILE A 126 16.15 12.54 -5.42
N VAL A 127 15.21 12.13 -6.27
CA VAL A 127 15.31 12.33 -7.73
C VAL A 127 14.96 13.76 -8.14
N LEU A 128 13.85 14.29 -7.62
CA LEU A 128 13.36 15.65 -7.89
C LEU A 128 13.82 16.67 -6.84
N HIS A 129 14.87 16.38 -6.12
CA HIS A 129 15.35 17.20 -4.99
C HIS A 129 15.21 18.71 -5.27
N GLY A 130 14.67 19.47 -4.29
CA GLY A 130 14.43 20.91 -4.43
C GLY A 130 12.95 21.28 -4.54
N PRO A 131 12.63 22.52 -4.96
CA PRO A 131 11.28 23.10 -4.87
C PRO A 131 10.18 22.27 -5.58
N VAL A 132 10.49 21.72 -6.77
CA VAL A 132 9.54 20.91 -7.53
C VAL A 132 9.21 19.59 -6.81
N GLY A 133 10.25 18.90 -6.31
CA GLY A 133 10.07 17.66 -5.54
C GLY A 133 9.29 17.91 -4.25
N TYR A 134 9.61 18.96 -3.51
CA TYR A 134 8.91 19.31 -2.27
C TYR A 134 7.45 19.71 -2.52
N ALA A 135 7.18 20.48 -3.59
CA ALA A 135 5.80 20.82 -3.95
C ALA A 135 4.97 19.59 -4.33
N LEU A 136 5.53 18.68 -5.15
CA LEU A 136 4.87 17.42 -5.51
C LEU A 136 4.65 16.53 -4.28
N LEU A 137 5.63 16.43 -3.39
CA LEU A 137 5.51 15.67 -2.15
C LEU A 137 4.38 16.20 -1.27
N ALA A 138 4.35 17.52 -1.05
CA ALA A 138 3.31 18.18 -0.26
C ALA A 138 1.92 17.97 -0.89
N LEU A 139 1.80 18.08 -2.22
CA LEU A 139 0.57 17.82 -2.94
C LEU A 139 0.09 16.38 -2.73
N VAL A 140 0.95 15.39 -2.94
CA VAL A 140 0.56 13.96 -2.88
C VAL A 140 0.23 13.54 -1.46
N TRP A 141 0.99 13.97 -0.44
CA TRP A 141 0.64 13.72 0.96
C TRP A 141 -0.62 14.48 1.38
N GLY A 142 -0.84 15.70 0.87
CA GLY A 142 -2.08 16.45 1.08
C GLY A 142 -3.30 15.70 0.53
N ILE A 143 -3.22 15.20 -0.70
CA ILE A 143 -4.28 14.36 -1.30
C ILE A 143 -4.45 13.06 -0.50
N ALA A 144 -3.36 12.45 -0.02
CA ALA A 144 -3.43 11.25 0.82
C ALA A 144 -4.22 11.50 2.11
N ILE A 145 -3.94 12.59 2.81
CA ILE A 145 -4.66 12.98 4.04
C ILE A 145 -6.14 13.18 3.74
N ILE A 146 -6.48 13.90 2.67
CA ILE A 146 -7.87 14.11 2.24
C ILE A 146 -8.53 12.76 1.92
N GLY A 147 -7.83 11.86 1.21
CA GLY A 147 -8.30 10.52 0.89
C GLY A 147 -8.55 9.66 2.14
N ILE A 148 -7.68 9.76 3.14
CA ILE A 148 -7.83 9.09 4.43
C ILE A 148 -9.08 9.61 5.15
N ILE A 149 -9.24 10.94 5.28
CA ILE A 149 -10.41 11.55 5.90
C ILE A 149 -11.69 11.11 5.17
N PHE A 150 -11.69 11.16 3.84
CA PHE A 150 -12.80 10.70 3.01
C PHE A 150 -13.16 9.23 3.31
N LYS A 151 -12.17 8.33 3.41
CA LYS A 151 -12.41 6.91 3.74
C LYS A 151 -12.85 6.68 5.18
N LEU A 152 -12.37 7.46 6.13
CA LEU A 152 -12.85 7.41 7.51
C LEU A 152 -14.31 7.82 7.60
N CYS A 153 -14.75 8.81 6.82
CA CYS A 153 -16.14 9.26 6.77
C CYS A 153 -17.02 8.33 5.92
N TRP A 154 -16.56 7.90 4.74
CA TRP A 154 -17.38 7.16 3.76
C TRP A 154 -16.66 5.94 3.16
N VAL A 155 -16.40 4.93 3.97
CA VAL A 155 -15.72 3.69 3.53
C VAL A 155 -16.55 2.84 2.57
N THR A 156 -17.87 3.02 2.55
CA THR A 156 -18.81 2.28 1.71
C THR A 156 -19.11 2.97 0.36
N CYS A 157 -18.36 4.02 0.01
CA CYS A 157 -18.53 4.70 -1.28
C CYS A 157 -18.42 3.72 -2.47
N PRO A 158 -19.03 4.03 -3.61
CA PRO A 158 -18.91 3.21 -4.81
C PRO A 158 -17.45 2.94 -5.17
N ARG A 159 -17.15 1.73 -5.67
CA ARG A 159 -15.77 1.30 -5.97
C ARG A 159 -15.09 2.22 -6.98
N TRP A 160 -15.82 2.69 -7.99
CA TRP A 160 -15.28 3.59 -9.01
C TRP A 160 -14.78 4.92 -8.42
N VAL A 161 -15.46 5.46 -7.38
CA VAL A 161 -15.03 6.68 -6.68
C VAL A 161 -13.67 6.47 -6.01
N SER A 162 -13.50 5.32 -5.34
CA SER A 162 -12.21 4.96 -4.72
C SER A 162 -11.11 4.79 -5.75
N SER A 163 -11.40 4.04 -6.83
CA SER A 163 -10.43 3.80 -7.90
C SER A 163 -10.03 5.10 -8.60
N ALA A 164 -10.99 5.99 -8.90
CA ALA A 164 -10.70 7.29 -9.49
C ALA A 164 -9.76 8.12 -8.59
N LEU A 165 -10.05 8.20 -7.28
CA LEU A 165 -9.20 8.91 -6.32
C LEU A 165 -7.75 8.37 -6.33
N TYR A 166 -7.58 7.05 -6.27
CA TYR A 166 -6.25 6.44 -6.24
C TYR A 166 -5.50 6.55 -7.57
N ILE A 167 -6.21 6.43 -8.70
CA ILE A 167 -5.62 6.62 -10.03
C ILE A 167 -5.18 8.07 -10.22
N ILE A 168 -6.02 9.06 -9.90
CA ILE A 168 -5.66 10.48 -9.98
C ILE A 168 -4.44 10.77 -9.11
N MET A 169 -4.42 10.27 -7.89
CA MET A 169 -3.29 10.42 -6.98
C MET A 169 -2.02 9.75 -7.53
N GLY A 170 -2.14 8.55 -8.10
CA GLY A 170 -1.02 7.82 -8.71
C GLY A 170 -0.42 8.52 -9.94
N TRP A 171 -1.23 9.25 -10.71
CA TRP A 171 -0.79 10.00 -11.89
C TRP A 171 -0.41 11.46 -11.61
N ALA A 172 -0.36 11.90 -10.36
CA ALA A 172 0.09 13.24 -9.99
C ALA A 172 1.52 13.54 -10.47
N CYS A 173 2.35 12.51 -10.72
CA CYS A 173 3.69 12.65 -11.30
C CYS A 173 3.70 13.32 -12.67
N VAL A 174 2.60 13.32 -13.40
CA VAL A 174 2.46 14.00 -14.69
C VAL A 174 2.69 15.51 -14.55
N LEU A 175 2.40 16.09 -13.39
CA LEU A 175 2.68 17.50 -13.10
C LEU A 175 4.19 17.84 -13.10
N SER A 176 5.05 16.84 -12.92
CA SER A 176 6.51 16.97 -12.94
C SER A 176 7.14 16.08 -14.01
N PHE A 177 6.40 15.82 -15.11
CA PHE A 177 6.78 14.85 -16.13
C PHE A 177 8.12 15.19 -16.81
N THR A 178 8.30 16.46 -17.21
CA THR A 178 9.53 16.92 -17.86
C THR A 178 10.75 16.76 -16.94
N GLN A 179 10.59 17.12 -15.66
CA GLN A 179 11.66 16.99 -14.67
C GLN A 179 12.00 15.50 -14.43
N LEU A 180 11.01 14.63 -14.37
CA LEU A 180 11.21 13.19 -14.20
C LEU A 180 11.95 12.56 -15.37
N ILE A 181 11.58 12.89 -16.62
CA ILE A 181 12.27 12.37 -17.81
C ILE A 181 13.71 12.86 -17.87
N ASN A 182 13.97 14.11 -17.51
CA ASN A 182 15.31 14.68 -17.56
C ASN A 182 16.22 14.14 -16.43
N ALA A 183 15.65 13.82 -15.26
CA ALA A 183 16.40 13.33 -14.11
C ALA A 183 16.63 11.80 -14.14
N LEU A 184 15.63 11.03 -14.57
CA LEU A 184 15.68 9.57 -14.50
C LEU A 184 16.36 8.95 -15.73
N PRO A 185 17.24 7.95 -15.54
CA PRO A 185 17.65 7.09 -16.63
C PRO A 185 16.43 6.39 -17.26
N VAL A 186 16.49 6.12 -18.57
CA VAL A 186 15.40 5.49 -19.33
C VAL A 186 14.87 4.21 -18.65
N GLY A 187 15.76 3.37 -18.12
CA GLY A 187 15.37 2.16 -17.40
C GLY A 187 14.60 2.42 -16.11
N ALA A 188 14.95 3.49 -15.36
CA ALA A 188 14.22 3.88 -14.16
C ALA A 188 12.80 4.39 -14.51
N PHE A 189 12.74 5.27 -15.53
CA PHE A 189 11.45 5.78 -16.02
C PHE A 189 10.54 4.66 -16.55
N ALA A 190 11.12 3.68 -17.26
CA ALA A 190 10.36 2.52 -17.74
C ALA A 190 9.74 1.71 -16.60
N TRP A 191 10.46 1.47 -15.50
CA TRP A 191 9.92 0.78 -14.33
C TRP A 191 8.85 1.60 -13.60
N LEU A 192 9.03 2.93 -13.50
CA LEU A 192 8.03 3.84 -12.94
C LEU A 192 6.73 3.78 -13.74
N LEU A 193 6.83 3.90 -15.06
CA LEU A 193 5.69 3.89 -15.98
C LEU A 193 4.99 2.52 -15.97
N ALA A 194 5.74 1.42 -16.03
CA ALA A 194 5.20 0.08 -15.98
C ALA A 194 4.40 -0.16 -14.68
N GLY A 195 4.94 0.26 -13.53
CA GLY A 195 4.22 0.18 -12.26
C GLY A 195 2.93 0.98 -12.26
N GLY A 196 2.95 2.23 -12.75
CA GLY A 196 1.77 3.09 -12.87
C GLY A 196 0.67 2.51 -13.78
N ILE A 197 1.06 1.92 -14.92
CA ILE A 197 0.13 1.24 -15.84
C ILE A 197 -0.48 0.00 -15.17
N ILE A 198 0.33 -0.83 -14.52
CA ILE A 198 -0.13 -2.04 -13.82
C ILE A 198 -1.12 -1.68 -12.71
N TYR A 199 -0.83 -0.67 -11.88
CA TYR A 199 -1.76 -0.18 -10.87
C TYR A 199 -3.06 0.34 -11.47
N THR A 200 -2.98 1.07 -12.60
CA THR A 200 -4.15 1.61 -13.28
C THR A 200 -5.04 0.49 -13.80
N VAL A 201 -4.47 -0.52 -14.49
CA VAL A 201 -5.21 -1.68 -14.99
C VAL A 201 -5.90 -2.42 -13.83
N GLY A 202 -5.18 -2.66 -12.73
CA GLY A 202 -5.77 -3.25 -11.52
C GLY A 202 -6.93 -2.44 -10.96
N GLY A 203 -6.76 -1.12 -10.83
CA GLY A 203 -7.79 -0.20 -10.36
C GLY A 203 -9.05 -0.17 -11.24
N VAL A 204 -8.87 -0.24 -12.56
CA VAL A 204 -9.97 -0.32 -13.53
C VAL A 204 -10.72 -1.66 -13.42
N ILE A 205 -9.99 -2.79 -13.34
CA ILE A 205 -10.61 -4.13 -13.13
C ILE A 205 -11.45 -4.13 -11.85
N TYR A 206 -10.92 -3.56 -10.76
CA TYR A 206 -11.63 -3.45 -9.50
C TYR A 206 -12.88 -2.57 -9.59
N ALA A 207 -12.78 -1.41 -10.27
CA ALA A 207 -13.88 -0.46 -10.43
C ALA A 207 -15.06 -1.05 -11.22
N LEU A 208 -14.74 -1.73 -12.33
CA LEU A 208 -15.74 -2.25 -13.29
C LEU A 208 -16.38 -3.58 -12.85
N LYS A 209 -15.85 -4.25 -11.82
CA LYS A 209 -16.35 -5.57 -11.36
C LYS A 209 -16.53 -6.55 -12.51
N LEU A 210 -15.54 -6.63 -13.42
CA LEU A 210 -15.66 -7.45 -14.62
C LEU A 210 -16.09 -8.89 -14.28
N PRO A 211 -17.25 -9.37 -14.75
CA PRO A 211 -17.82 -10.66 -14.36
C PRO A 211 -17.03 -11.88 -14.85
N ILE A 212 -16.10 -11.66 -15.79
CA ILE A 212 -15.29 -12.70 -16.44
C ILE A 212 -14.53 -13.56 -15.42
N PHE A 213 -14.12 -12.98 -14.30
CA PHE A 213 -13.34 -13.65 -13.27
C PHE A 213 -14.16 -14.18 -12.09
N ASN A 214 -15.38 -13.67 -11.88
CA ASN A 214 -16.24 -14.05 -10.75
C ASN A 214 -17.08 -15.28 -11.03
N ALA A 215 -17.22 -15.71 -12.31
CA ALA A 215 -18.17 -16.75 -12.69
C ALA A 215 -17.65 -18.18 -12.44
N ARG A 216 -16.35 -18.39 -12.29
CA ARG A 216 -15.75 -19.73 -12.23
C ARG A 216 -15.13 -20.13 -10.88
N HIS A 217 -14.82 -19.18 -9.99
CA HIS A 217 -14.11 -19.48 -8.74
C HIS A 217 -14.71 -18.74 -7.55
N ARG A 218 -15.24 -19.49 -6.58
CA ARG A 218 -15.89 -18.96 -5.36
C ARG A 218 -14.94 -18.09 -4.51
N ASN A 219 -13.63 -18.34 -4.56
CA ASN A 219 -12.61 -17.72 -3.71
C ASN A 219 -11.58 -16.92 -4.48
N PHE A 220 -11.77 -16.67 -5.79
CA PHE A 220 -10.82 -15.92 -6.61
C PHE A 220 -11.58 -15.14 -7.68
N GLY A 221 -11.73 -13.84 -7.47
CA GLY A 221 -12.49 -12.95 -8.34
C GLY A 221 -11.71 -11.69 -8.70
N SER A 222 -12.43 -10.66 -9.17
CA SER A 222 -11.85 -9.36 -9.57
C SER A 222 -11.09 -8.65 -8.42
N HIS A 223 -11.41 -8.95 -7.17
CA HIS A 223 -10.74 -8.37 -6.01
C HIS A 223 -9.36 -8.97 -5.79
N GLU A 224 -9.24 -10.30 -5.82
CA GLU A 224 -7.96 -11.01 -5.71
C GLU A 224 -7.04 -10.68 -6.88
N ILE A 225 -7.61 -10.54 -8.09
CA ILE A 225 -6.85 -10.10 -9.28
C ILE A 225 -6.32 -8.68 -9.06
N PHE A 226 -7.14 -7.77 -8.54
CA PHE A 226 -6.67 -6.43 -8.17
C PHE A 226 -5.49 -6.48 -7.20
N HIS A 227 -5.52 -7.36 -6.17
CA HIS A 227 -4.40 -7.56 -5.24
C HIS A 227 -3.11 -7.97 -5.97
N LEU A 228 -3.20 -8.88 -6.94
CA LEU A 228 -2.04 -9.30 -7.75
C LEU A 228 -1.47 -8.13 -8.58
N PHE A 229 -2.34 -7.29 -9.16
CA PHE A 229 -1.90 -6.09 -9.87
C PHE A 229 -1.23 -5.08 -8.93
N VAL A 230 -1.76 -4.90 -7.71
CA VAL A 230 -1.13 -4.04 -6.70
C VAL A 230 0.26 -4.58 -6.35
N MET A 231 0.42 -5.87 -6.11
CA MET A 231 1.72 -6.49 -5.84
C MET A 231 2.69 -6.33 -7.02
N ALA A 232 2.25 -6.58 -8.25
CA ALA A 232 3.07 -6.46 -9.45
C ALA A 232 3.55 -5.01 -9.67
N GLY A 233 2.67 -4.02 -9.48
CA GLY A 233 3.04 -2.60 -9.52
C GLY A 233 4.05 -2.23 -8.43
N SER A 234 3.88 -2.75 -7.21
CA SER A 234 4.84 -2.56 -6.11
C SER A 234 6.21 -3.16 -6.43
N VAL A 235 6.26 -4.32 -7.10
CA VAL A 235 7.53 -4.93 -7.54
C VAL A 235 8.22 -4.04 -8.58
N CYS A 236 7.50 -3.46 -9.54
CA CYS A 236 8.08 -2.53 -10.51
C CYS A 236 8.70 -1.31 -9.81
N HIS A 237 7.96 -0.68 -8.89
CA HIS A 237 8.46 0.45 -8.13
C HIS A 237 9.63 0.05 -7.22
N PHE A 238 9.58 -1.12 -6.58
CA PHE A 238 10.70 -1.63 -5.79
C PHE A 238 11.97 -1.81 -6.63
N ILE A 239 11.87 -2.39 -7.83
CA ILE A 239 13.01 -2.54 -8.74
C ILE A 239 13.60 -1.18 -9.12
N MET A 240 12.74 -0.19 -9.40
CA MET A 240 13.16 1.18 -9.65
C MET A 240 13.93 1.74 -8.44
N MET A 241 13.38 1.65 -7.22
CA MET A 241 14.01 2.15 -6.00
C MET A 241 15.34 1.45 -5.74
N PHE A 242 15.40 0.12 -5.87
CA PHE A 242 16.59 -0.66 -5.60
C PHE A 242 17.71 -0.43 -6.62
N LYS A 243 17.38 -0.41 -7.92
CA LYS A 243 18.40 -0.32 -8.97
C LYS A 243 18.88 1.10 -9.21
N TYR A 244 17.99 2.10 -9.10
CA TYR A 244 18.28 3.45 -9.59
C TYR A 244 18.22 4.53 -8.52
N VAL A 245 17.32 4.44 -7.54
CA VAL A 245 17.08 5.53 -6.59
C VAL A 245 17.95 5.41 -5.33
N ALA A 246 18.21 4.19 -4.86
CA ALA A 246 18.87 3.95 -3.56
C ALA A 246 20.27 4.61 -3.41
N LEU A 247 20.96 4.84 -4.51
CA LEU A 247 22.27 5.52 -4.56
C LEU A 247 22.28 6.67 -5.59
N PHE A 248 21.10 7.22 -5.92
CA PHE A 248 20.98 8.32 -6.86
C PHE A 248 21.63 9.58 -6.26
N PRO A 249 22.51 10.30 -7.01
CA PRO A 249 23.13 11.51 -6.50
C PRO A 249 22.07 12.60 -6.28
N ILE A 250 22.08 13.21 -5.08
CA ILE A 250 21.30 14.40 -4.80
C ILE A 250 22.12 15.59 -5.23
N GLY A 251 21.62 16.35 -6.22
CA GLY A 251 22.30 17.53 -6.77
C GLY A 251 22.08 18.78 -5.94
#